data_20aad6de7cc5b9a9909e7aebc8a628f9
#
_entry.id   20aad6de7cc5b9a9909e7aebc8a628f9
#
_cell.length_a   1.000
_cell.length_b   1.000
_cell.length_c   1.000
_cell.angle_alpha   90.00
_cell.angle_beta   90.00
_cell.angle_gamma   90.00
#
_symmetry.space_group_name_H-M   'P 1'
#
loop_
_entity.id
_entity.type
_entity.pdbx_description
1 polymer ?
#
loop_
_entity_poly.entity_id
_entity_poly.type
_entity_poly.pdbx_seq_one_letter_code
_entity_poly.pdbx_strand_id
1 'polypeptide(L)'
;VQLPLPKHINPQNIYIPDAVDVDGFNSTSPFQPCTPLGVMKIFDSIGYDLDGKNVLACGQSDIVGRPLVDMLIKRHCNVISVNSSGNALRYYALHDGLVDVVISAVGERDFISPLDLFNVDVCIDVGINYDENGKQHGDCADAVYNMKDIKVTPRIGGVGLMTRAMLLYNVCVAKYGEHKMEEVIG
;
A
#
# COMPACT_ATOMS: atom_id res chain seq x y z
N VAL A 1 9.84 -12.80 5.07
CA VAL A 1 8.78 -13.76 5.47
C VAL A 1 7.60 -13.65 4.53
N GLN A 2 7.25 -14.74 3.86
CA GLN A 2 6.10 -14.76 2.95
C GLN A 2 4.80 -15.00 3.72
N LEU A 3 3.81 -14.15 3.53
CA LEU A 3 2.47 -14.29 4.10
C LEU A 3 1.47 -14.82 3.03
N PRO A 4 0.40 -15.51 3.42
CA PRO A 4 0.05 -15.92 4.78
C PRO A 4 0.92 -17.07 5.28
N LEU A 5 1.18 -17.08 6.60
CA LEU A 5 1.89 -18.20 7.23
C LEU A 5 1.02 -19.47 7.30
N PRO A 6 1.64 -20.66 7.30
CA PRO A 6 0.95 -21.88 7.64
C PRO A 6 0.25 -21.78 8.99
N LYS A 7 -0.98 -22.30 9.12
CA LYS A 7 -1.84 -22.15 10.32
C LYS A 7 -1.17 -22.58 11.64
N HIS A 8 -0.20 -23.48 11.59
CA HIS A 8 0.52 -23.96 12.77
C HIS A 8 1.68 -23.06 13.21
N ILE A 9 2.03 -22.02 12.43
CA ILE A 9 3.08 -21.06 12.76
C ILE A 9 2.45 -19.81 13.34
N ASN A 10 2.80 -19.50 14.59
CA ASN A 10 2.40 -18.22 15.19
C ASN A 10 3.38 -17.12 14.72
N PRO A 11 2.87 -16.03 14.07
CA PRO A 11 3.72 -14.90 13.65
C PRO A 11 4.59 -14.32 14.77
N GLN A 12 4.10 -14.30 16.00
CA GLN A 12 4.81 -13.80 17.18
C GLN A 12 6.07 -14.62 17.55
N ASN A 13 6.18 -15.85 17.05
CA ASN A 13 7.34 -16.72 17.30
C ASN A 13 8.40 -16.58 16.19
N ILE A 14 8.18 -15.73 15.19
CA ILE A 14 9.15 -15.48 14.13
C ILE A 14 10.12 -14.41 14.63
N TYR A 15 11.38 -14.78 14.75
CA TYR A 15 12.45 -13.84 15.04
C TYR A 15 13.32 -13.63 13.80
N ILE A 16 13.38 -12.37 13.37
CA ILE A 16 14.27 -11.90 12.31
C ILE A 16 15.17 -10.86 12.94
N PRO A 17 16.50 -11.01 12.95
CA PRO A 17 17.40 -9.96 13.42
C PRO A 17 17.23 -8.70 12.57
N ASP A 18 17.14 -7.52 13.19
CA ASP A 18 16.90 -6.24 12.50
C ASP A 18 17.92 -5.96 11.38
N ALA A 19 19.19 -6.35 11.58
CA ALA A 19 20.26 -6.16 10.60
C ALA A 19 20.04 -6.90 9.26
N VAL A 20 19.16 -7.90 9.23
CA VAL A 20 18.85 -8.70 8.03
C VAL A 20 17.36 -8.61 7.63
N ASP A 21 16.60 -7.81 8.35
CA ASP A 21 15.17 -7.61 8.09
C ASP A 21 14.92 -6.60 6.96
N VAL A 22 15.38 -6.95 5.78
CA VAL A 22 15.27 -6.11 4.57
C VAL A 22 13.82 -5.95 4.06
N ASP A 23 12.89 -6.72 4.60
CA ASP A 23 11.45 -6.59 4.30
C ASP A 23 10.75 -5.55 5.19
N GLY A 24 11.43 -5.10 6.27
CA GLY A 24 10.85 -4.17 7.23
C GLY A 24 9.71 -4.81 8.04
N PHE A 25 9.84 -6.09 8.37
CA PHE A 25 8.82 -6.85 9.12
C PHE A 25 8.74 -6.42 10.58
N ASN A 26 9.88 -6.14 11.20
CA ASN A 26 9.97 -5.67 12.58
C ASN A 26 9.79 -4.15 12.65
N SER A 27 9.12 -3.66 13.67
CA SER A 27 8.99 -2.22 13.93
C SER A 27 10.33 -1.53 14.25
N THR A 28 11.36 -2.30 14.61
CA THR A 28 12.72 -1.85 14.90
C THR A 28 13.67 -2.00 13.71
N SER A 29 13.19 -2.53 12.59
CA SER A 29 13.97 -2.67 11.37
C SER A 29 14.50 -1.31 10.89
N PRO A 30 15.76 -1.22 10.44
CA PRO A 30 16.28 -0.01 9.79
C PRO A 30 15.69 0.20 8.40
N PHE A 31 15.03 -0.83 7.85
CA PHE A 31 14.42 -0.78 6.52
C PHE A 31 12.93 -0.47 6.59
N GLN A 32 12.46 0.30 5.62
CA GLN A 32 11.03 0.56 5.48
C GLN A 32 10.30 -0.68 4.92
N PRO A 33 9.06 -0.98 5.37
CA PRO A 33 8.26 -2.07 4.82
C PRO A 33 8.07 -1.93 3.31
N CYS A 34 8.34 -3.01 2.58
CA CYS A 34 8.46 -2.97 1.12
C CYS A 34 7.18 -2.55 0.40
N THR A 35 5.99 -2.98 0.87
CA THR A 35 4.72 -2.62 0.22
C THR A 35 4.37 -1.14 0.41
N PRO A 36 4.39 -0.57 1.62
CA PRO A 36 4.23 0.87 1.81
C PRO A 36 5.25 1.70 1.02
N LEU A 37 6.52 1.31 1.05
CA LEU A 37 7.56 2.00 0.27
C LEU A 37 7.27 1.94 -1.24
N GLY A 38 6.79 0.80 -1.73
CA GLY A 38 6.37 0.63 -3.13
C GLY A 38 5.21 1.55 -3.51
N VAL A 39 4.23 1.74 -2.62
CA VAL A 39 3.12 2.68 -2.83
C VAL A 39 3.65 4.11 -2.92
N MET A 40 4.55 4.52 -2.03
CA MET A 40 5.16 5.87 -2.10
C MET A 40 5.91 6.08 -3.41
N LYS A 41 6.66 5.08 -3.89
CA LYS A 41 7.36 5.12 -5.17
C LYS A 41 6.44 5.17 -6.39
N ILE A 42 5.23 4.62 -6.30
CA ILE A 42 4.21 4.78 -7.34
C ILE A 42 3.81 6.26 -7.46
N PHE A 43 3.54 6.97 -6.36
CA PHE A 43 3.24 8.40 -6.39
C PHE A 43 4.37 9.21 -7.01
N ASP A 44 5.63 8.94 -6.61
CA ASP A 44 6.81 9.58 -7.19
C ASP A 44 6.88 9.34 -8.72
N SER A 45 6.65 8.10 -9.17
CA SER A 45 6.74 7.69 -10.58
C SER A 45 5.70 8.34 -11.49
N ILE A 46 4.50 8.61 -10.95
CA ILE A 46 3.42 9.26 -11.70
C ILE A 46 3.44 10.79 -11.55
N GLY A 47 4.42 11.34 -10.82
CA GLY A 47 4.57 12.77 -10.56
C GLY A 47 3.39 13.37 -9.79
N TYR A 48 2.77 12.60 -8.88
CA TYR A 48 1.64 13.08 -8.09
C TYR A 48 2.14 13.70 -6.78
N ASP A 49 1.89 14.99 -6.62
CA ASP A 49 2.23 15.71 -5.41
C ASP A 49 1.24 15.37 -4.29
N LEU A 50 1.77 14.85 -3.19
CA LEU A 50 1.01 14.43 -2.02
C LEU A 50 0.87 15.55 -0.96
N ASP A 51 1.63 16.65 -1.07
CA ASP A 51 1.61 17.73 -0.07
C ASP A 51 0.21 18.34 0.07
N GLY A 52 -0.31 18.36 1.29
CA GLY A 52 -1.64 18.87 1.62
C GLY A 52 -2.83 18.02 1.15
N LYS A 53 -2.59 16.88 0.47
CA LYS A 53 -3.67 16.01 -0.04
C LYS A 53 -4.39 15.27 1.08
N ASN A 54 -5.70 15.05 0.88
CA ASN A 54 -6.54 14.26 1.76
C ASN A 54 -6.56 12.82 1.28
N VAL A 55 -6.02 11.92 2.08
CA VAL A 55 -5.86 10.50 1.75
C VAL A 55 -6.74 9.63 2.63
N LEU A 56 -7.58 8.80 2.02
CA LEU A 56 -8.28 7.71 2.70
C LEU A 56 -7.45 6.43 2.59
N ALA A 57 -6.91 5.96 3.71
CA ALA A 57 -6.17 4.71 3.82
C ALA A 57 -7.06 3.64 4.47
N CYS A 58 -7.51 2.67 3.68
CA CYS A 58 -8.31 1.53 4.11
C CYS A 58 -7.40 0.34 4.42
N GLY A 59 -7.47 -0.17 5.65
CA GLY A 59 -6.62 -1.23 6.18
C GLY A 59 -5.61 -0.69 7.20
N GLN A 60 -5.52 -1.35 8.36
CA GLN A 60 -4.70 -0.93 9.50
C GLN A 60 -3.76 -2.04 9.97
N SER A 61 -3.30 -2.91 9.06
CA SER A 61 -2.34 -3.96 9.38
C SER A 61 -0.98 -3.39 9.78
N ASP A 62 -0.26 -4.10 10.65
CA ASP A 62 1.06 -3.69 11.13
C ASP A 62 2.12 -3.64 10.02
N ILE A 63 1.95 -4.45 8.97
CA ILE A 63 2.93 -4.59 7.88
C ILE A 63 2.66 -3.71 6.67
N VAL A 64 1.44 -3.17 6.51
CA VAL A 64 1.08 -2.32 5.36
C VAL A 64 0.40 -1.04 5.81
N GLY A 65 -0.78 -1.13 6.44
CA GLY A 65 -1.62 0.04 6.67
C GLY A 65 -0.98 1.07 7.60
N ARG A 66 -0.52 0.65 8.79
CA ARG A 66 0.12 1.56 9.76
C ARG A 66 1.39 2.23 9.22
N PRO A 67 2.39 1.50 8.71
CA PRO A 67 3.58 2.15 8.16
C PRO A 67 3.28 3.03 6.95
N LEU A 68 2.27 2.69 6.14
CA LEU A 68 1.84 3.54 5.03
C LEU A 68 1.28 4.89 5.52
N VAL A 69 0.44 4.87 6.57
CA VAL A 69 -0.09 6.10 7.19
C VAL A 69 1.05 6.98 7.70
N ASP A 70 2.06 6.41 8.36
CA ASP A 70 3.22 7.16 8.84
C ASP A 70 4.02 7.79 7.68
N MET A 71 4.19 7.08 6.56
CA MET A 71 4.85 7.60 5.37
C MET A 71 4.07 8.74 4.71
N LEU A 72 2.74 8.62 4.64
CA LEU A 72 1.87 9.66 4.09
C LEU A 72 1.90 10.94 4.95
N ILE A 73 1.86 10.80 6.28
CA ILE A 73 1.98 11.94 7.20
C ILE A 73 3.35 12.65 7.02
N LYS A 74 4.44 11.91 6.84
CA LYS A 74 5.77 12.46 6.54
C LYS A 74 5.82 13.22 5.19
N ARG A 75 4.89 12.94 4.28
CA ARG A 75 4.69 13.67 3.01
C ARG A 75 3.64 14.77 3.12
N HIS A 76 3.33 15.19 4.35
CA HIS A 76 2.38 16.25 4.70
C HIS A 76 0.94 15.99 4.23
N CYS A 77 0.53 14.73 4.06
CA CYS A 77 -0.87 14.39 3.80
C CYS A 77 -1.75 14.55 5.02
N ASN A 78 -3.02 14.87 4.81
CA ASN A 78 -4.09 14.65 5.78
C ASN A 78 -4.61 13.23 5.60
N VAL A 79 -4.51 12.36 6.62
CA VAL A 79 -4.83 10.95 6.46
C VAL A 79 -6.04 10.56 7.30
N ILE A 80 -7.06 10.02 6.63
CA ILE A 80 -8.18 9.32 7.27
C ILE A 80 -7.86 7.83 7.18
N SER A 81 -7.58 7.19 8.32
CA SER A 81 -7.28 5.75 8.36
C SER A 81 -8.48 4.98 8.89
N VAL A 82 -8.95 4.00 8.13
CA VAL A 82 -10.09 3.14 8.48
C VAL A 82 -9.69 1.66 8.40
N ASN A 83 -10.29 0.85 9.27
CA ASN A 83 -10.25 -0.60 9.13
C ASN A 83 -11.46 -1.13 8.33
N SER A 84 -11.52 -2.43 8.07
CA SER A 84 -12.63 -3.04 7.33
C SER A 84 -14.01 -2.88 7.99
N SER A 85 -14.06 -2.58 9.30
CA SER A 85 -15.31 -2.35 10.04
C SER A 85 -15.75 -0.88 10.06
N GLY A 86 -14.91 0.03 9.55
CA GLY A 86 -15.13 1.48 9.60
C GLY A 86 -16.05 2.03 8.50
N ASN A 87 -17.13 1.33 8.14
CA ASN A 87 -17.98 1.65 7.00
C ASN A 87 -18.56 3.07 7.02
N ALA A 88 -18.99 3.58 8.17
CA ALA A 88 -19.58 4.91 8.26
C ALA A 88 -18.55 6.02 7.95
N LEU A 89 -17.37 5.97 8.56
CA LEU A 89 -16.31 6.96 8.31
C LEU A 89 -15.83 6.91 6.85
N ARG A 90 -15.66 5.69 6.30
CA ARG A 90 -15.34 5.50 4.88
C ARG A 90 -16.41 6.13 3.99
N TYR A 91 -17.68 5.88 4.26
CA TYR A 91 -18.80 6.41 3.50
C TYR A 91 -18.76 7.95 3.47
N TYR A 92 -18.67 8.60 4.62
CA TYR A 92 -18.62 10.07 4.67
C TYR A 92 -17.39 10.63 3.96
N ALA A 93 -16.21 10.06 4.18
CA ALA A 93 -14.98 10.51 3.55
C ALA A 93 -15.05 10.49 2.02
N LEU A 94 -15.67 9.45 1.46
CA LEU A 94 -15.76 9.28 0.00
C LEU A 94 -16.90 10.09 -0.63
N HIS A 95 -18.05 10.19 0.03
CA HIS A 95 -19.24 10.80 -0.57
C HIS A 95 -19.29 12.33 -0.43
N ASP A 96 -18.60 12.90 0.56
CA ASP A 96 -18.54 14.36 0.74
C ASP A 96 -17.47 15.04 -0.13
N GLY A 97 -16.78 14.27 -1.01
CA GLY A 97 -15.75 14.81 -1.90
C GLY A 97 -14.51 15.36 -1.18
N LEU A 98 -14.26 14.88 0.04
CA LEU A 98 -13.15 15.35 0.88
C LEU A 98 -11.82 14.67 0.53
N VAL A 99 -11.83 13.61 -0.28
CA VAL A 99 -10.68 12.73 -0.47
C VAL A 99 -10.13 12.89 -1.87
N ASP A 100 -8.84 13.21 -1.96
CA ASP A 100 -8.09 13.27 -3.22
C ASP A 100 -7.54 11.89 -3.63
N VAL A 101 -7.18 11.06 -2.64
CA VAL A 101 -6.51 9.78 -2.85
C VAL A 101 -7.16 8.69 -2.02
N VAL A 102 -7.42 7.55 -2.65
CA VAL A 102 -7.88 6.31 -1.97
C VAL A 102 -6.81 5.25 -2.07
N ILE A 103 -6.45 4.64 -0.95
CA ILE A 103 -5.54 3.49 -0.88
C ILE A 103 -6.27 2.35 -0.16
N SER A 104 -6.46 1.22 -0.82
CA SER A 104 -7.11 0.05 -0.22
C SER A 104 -6.13 -1.10 -0.01
N ALA A 105 -6.00 -1.55 1.23
CA ALA A 105 -5.17 -2.66 1.70
C ALA A 105 -5.95 -3.51 2.72
N VAL A 106 -7.21 -3.80 2.42
CA VAL A 106 -8.15 -4.51 3.31
C VAL A 106 -8.09 -6.00 3.09
N GLY A 107 -7.83 -6.44 1.85
CA GLY A 107 -7.89 -7.84 1.45
C GLY A 107 -9.34 -8.34 1.32
N GLU A 108 -10.25 -7.47 0.88
CA GLU A 108 -11.66 -7.79 0.64
C GLU A 108 -12.03 -7.38 -0.78
N ARG A 109 -12.48 -8.35 -1.58
CA ARG A 109 -12.86 -8.14 -2.97
C ARG A 109 -14.06 -7.20 -3.07
N ASP A 110 -14.06 -6.33 -4.10
CA ASP A 110 -15.12 -5.37 -4.41
C ASP A 110 -15.39 -4.36 -3.26
N PHE A 111 -14.38 -4.14 -2.38
CA PHE A 111 -14.46 -3.20 -1.27
C PHE A 111 -14.56 -1.74 -1.74
N ILE A 112 -13.92 -1.40 -2.85
CA ILE A 112 -14.00 -0.08 -3.50
C ILE A 112 -14.75 -0.22 -4.82
N SER A 113 -15.84 0.52 -4.97
CA SER A 113 -16.65 0.59 -6.19
C SER A 113 -16.39 1.90 -6.97
N PRO A 114 -16.82 2.02 -8.24
CA PRO A 114 -16.73 3.29 -8.96
C PRO A 114 -17.46 4.45 -8.29
N LEU A 115 -18.53 4.18 -7.54
CA LEU A 115 -19.30 5.21 -6.83
C LEU A 115 -18.53 5.80 -5.64
N ASP A 116 -17.57 5.05 -5.11
CA ASP A 116 -16.69 5.49 -4.02
C ASP A 116 -15.58 6.44 -4.49
N LEU A 117 -15.38 6.59 -5.80
CA LEU A 117 -14.24 7.32 -6.37
C LEU A 117 -14.65 8.63 -7.07
N PHE A 118 -15.80 9.15 -6.74
CA PHE A 118 -16.22 10.45 -7.23
C PHE A 118 -15.31 11.56 -6.67
N ASN A 119 -14.73 12.37 -7.55
CA ASN A 119 -13.73 13.41 -7.21
C ASN A 119 -12.39 12.91 -6.65
N VAL A 120 -12.07 11.63 -6.80
CA VAL A 120 -10.77 11.07 -6.42
C VAL A 120 -9.79 11.17 -7.60
N ASP A 121 -8.58 11.68 -7.36
CA ASP A 121 -7.53 11.79 -8.39
C ASP A 121 -6.81 10.45 -8.63
N VAL A 122 -6.53 9.73 -7.53
CA VAL A 122 -5.71 8.50 -7.55
C VAL A 122 -6.30 7.43 -6.65
N CYS A 123 -6.40 6.21 -7.18
CA CYS A 123 -6.77 5.02 -6.42
C CYS A 123 -5.63 3.99 -6.47
N ILE A 124 -5.08 3.65 -5.32
CA ILE A 124 -4.05 2.62 -5.15
C ILE A 124 -4.69 1.36 -4.57
N ASP A 125 -4.73 0.30 -5.36
CA ASP A 125 -5.21 -1.00 -4.92
C ASP A 125 -4.03 -1.89 -4.50
N VAL A 126 -3.91 -2.14 -3.21
CA VAL A 126 -2.89 -2.99 -2.58
C VAL A 126 -3.41 -4.40 -2.33
N GLY A 127 -4.74 -4.57 -2.34
CA GLY A 127 -5.39 -5.83 -1.99
C GLY A 127 -5.02 -6.99 -2.91
N ILE A 128 -4.93 -8.18 -2.32
CA ILE A 128 -4.76 -9.44 -3.06
C ILE A 128 -5.80 -10.43 -2.55
N ASN A 129 -6.74 -10.77 -3.41
CA ASN A 129 -7.81 -11.70 -3.14
C ASN A 129 -7.80 -12.80 -4.21
N TYR A 130 -8.26 -13.99 -3.90
CA TYR A 130 -8.41 -15.09 -4.86
C TYR A 130 -9.85 -15.60 -4.85
N ASP A 131 -10.42 -15.77 -6.04
CA ASP A 131 -11.74 -16.42 -6.18
C ASP A 131 -11.64 -17.95 -6.09
N GLU A 132 -12.77 -18.63 -6.18
CA GLU A 132 -12.89 -20.09 -6.11
C GLU A 132 -12.09 -20.81 -7.22
N ASN A 133 -11.80 -20.12 -8.32
CA ASN A 133 -11.03 -20.63 -9.45
C ASN A 133 -9.53 -20.29 -9.33
N GLY A 134 -9.10 -19.65 -8.25
CA GLY A 134 -7.72 -19.21 -8.04
C GLY A 134 -7.34 -17.96 -8.85
N LYS A 135 -8.29 -17.25 -9.46
CA LYS A 135 -8.04 -16.00 -10.15
C LYS A 135 -7.83 -14.88 -9.14
N GLN A 136 -6.76 -14.10 -9.35
CA GLN A 136 -6.42 -12.97 -8.50
C GLN A 136 -7.33 -11.77 -8.75
N HIS A 137 -7.78 -11.14 -7.67
CA HIS A 137 -8.53 -9.88 -7.64
C HIS A 137 -7.86 -8.93 -6.66
N GLY A 138 -8.09 -7.62 -6.85
CA GLY A 138 -7.76 -6.60 -5.86
C GLY A 138 -8.93 -6.34 -4.89
N ASP A 139 -8.82 -5.27 -4.14
CA ASP A 139 -9.90 -4.74 -3.30
C ASP A 139 -10.90 -3.91 -4.13
N CYS A 140 -10.47 -3.39 -5.28
CA CYS A 140 -11.32 -2.63 -6.18
C CYS A 140 -12.18 -3.56 -7.06
N ALA A 141 -13.43 -3.16 -7.28
CA ALA A 141 -14.30 -3.81 -8.26
C ALA A 141 -13.72 -3.71 -9.69
N ASP A 142 -14.01 -4.69 -10.53
CA ASP A 142 -13.46 -4.76 -11.89
C ASP A 142 -13.70 -3.50 -12.72
N ALA A 143 -14.82 -2.82 -12.50
CA ALA A 143 -15.16 -1.58 -13.19
C ALA A 143 -14.24 -0.40 -12.86
N VAL A 144 -13.62 -0.37 -11.67
CA VAL A 144 -12.70 0.69 -11.23
C VAL A 144 -11.47 0.76 -12.14
N TYR A 145 -10.93 -0.37 -12.55
CA TYR A 145 -9.74 -0.42 -13.41
C TYR A 145 -9.98 0.07 -14.84
N ASN A 146 -11.23 0.27 -15.23
CA ASN A 146 -11.61 0.80 -16.54
C ASN A 146 -11.95 2.32 -16.51
N MET A 147 -11.92 2.94 -15.32
CA MET A 147 -12.13 4.40 -15.19
C MET A 147 -11.00 5.16 -15.88
N LYS A 148 -11.35 6.23 -16.62
CA LYS A 148 -10.38 7.01 -17.39
C LYS A 148 -10.05 8.36 -16.75
N ASP A 149 -10.93 8.80 -15.86
CA ASP A 149 -10.85 10.13 -15.25
C ASP A 149 -10.00 10.13 -13.96
N ILE A 150 -9.59 8.95 -13.49
CA ILE A 150 -8.73 8.77 -12.33
C ILE A 150 -7.54 7.88 -12.67
N LYS A 151 -6.44 8.05 -11.92
CA LYS A 151 -5.29 7.16 -12.01
C LYS A 151 -5.50 5.97 -11.08
N VAL A 152 -5.59 4.76 -11.63
CA VAL A 152 -5.76 3.53 -10.85
C VAL A 152 -4.54 2.62 -11.06
N THR A 153 -3.99 2.05 -9.98
CA THR A 153 -2.94 1.04 -10.11
C THR A 153 -3.49 -0.20 -10.82
N PRO A 154 -2.77 -0.78 -11.79
CA PRO A 154 -3.21 -2.02 -12.43
C PRO A 154 -3.25 -3.17 -11.42
N ARG A 155 -4.26 -4.04 -11.55
CA ARG A 155 -4.42 -5.24 -10.71
C ARG A 155 -3.20 -6.15 -10.76
N ILE A 156 -2.62 -6.34 -11.94
CA ILE A 156 -1.42 -7.14 -12.18
C ILE A 156 -0.33 -6.22 -12.69
N GLY A 157 0.87 -6.32 -12.11
CA GLY A 157 1.99 -5.44 -12.47
C GLY A 157 1.95 -4.06 -11.79
N GLY A 158 1.04 -3.84 -10.84
CA GLY A 158 0.95 -2.64 -10.01
C GLY A 158 1.76 -2.76 -8.72
N VAL A 159 1.11 -2.58 -7.58
CA VAL A 159 1.74 -2.54 -6.25
C VAL A 159 2.60 -3.77 -5.95
N GLY A 160 2.14 -4.98 -6.30
CA GLY A 160 2.91 -6.21 -6.05
C GLY A 160 4.25 -6.26 -6.79
N LEU A 161 4.37 -5.63 -7.98
CA LEU A 161 5.64 -5.51 -8.68
C LEU A 161 6.56 -4.51 -7.97
N MET A 162 6.01 -3.38 -7.52
CA MET A 162 6.77 -2.38 -6.78
C MET A 162 7.23 -2.90 -5.41
N THR A 163 6.41 -3.68 -4.71
CA THR A 163 6.82 -4.35 -3.47
C THR A 163 8.08 -5.19 -3.68
N ARG A 164 8.14 -5.98 -4.76
CA ARG A 164 9.33 -6.78 -5.08
C ARG A 164 10.54 -5.92 -5.46
N ALA A 165 10.31 -4.83 -6.17
CA ALA A 165 11.39 -3.88 -6.49
C ALA A 165 11.97 -3.24 -5.23
N MET A 166 11.10 -2.86 -4.27
CA MET A 166 11.55 -2.30 -2.99
C MET A 166 12.28 -3.31 -2.11
N LEU A 167 11.90 -4.57 -2.15
CA LEU A 167 12.65 -5.63 -1.47
C LEU A 167 14.07 -5.74 -2.02
N LEU A 168 14.22 -5.74 -3.34
CA LEU A 168 15.54 -5.75 -3.98
C LEU A 168 16.34 -4.49 -3.64
N TYR A 169 15.69 -3.32 -3.63
CA TYR A 169 16.30 -2.07 -3.21
C TYR A 169 16.83 -2.17 -1.78
N ASN A 170 16.03 -2.62 -0.81
CA ASN A 170 16.44 -2.78 0.58
C ASN A 170 17.62 -3.76 0.72
N VAL A 171 17.64 -4.87 -0.04
CA VAL A 171 18.78 -5.81 -0.09
C VAL A 171 20.05 -5.12 -0.57
N CYS A 172 19.93 -4.27 -1.59
CA CYS A 172 21.07 -3.52 -2.11
C CYS A 172 21.55 -2.45 -1.09
N VAL A 173 20.62 -1.75 -0.45
CA VAL A 173 20.92 -0.79 0.62
C VAL A 173 21.63 -1.50 1.79
N ALA A 174 21.15 -2.66 2.21
CA ALA A 174 21.78 -3.45 3.25
C ALA A 174 23.23 -3.82 2.93
N LYS A 175 23.52 -4.06 1.67
CA LYS A 175 24.86 -4.49 1.22
C LYS A 175 25.81 -3.32 0.91
N TYR A 176 25.31 -2.26 0.30
CA TYR A 176 26.14 -1.20 -0.28
C TYR A 176 25.99 0.16 0.41
N GLY A 177 24.98 0.33 1.27
CA GLY A 177 24.58 1.58 1.88
C GLY A 177 23.65 2.42 1.00
N GLU A 178 22.84 3.27 1.64
CA GLU A 178 21.83 4.09 0.96
C GLU A 178 22.45 5.09 -0.03
N HIS A 179 23.50 5.79 0.40
CA HIS A 179 24.19 6.77 -0.42
C HIS A 179 24.66 6.21 -1.78
N LYS A 180 25.19 4.98 -1.79
CA LYS A 180 25.63 4.35 -3.03
C LYS A 180 24.47 3.94 -3.93
N MET A 181 23.30 3.66 -3.35
CA MET A 181 22.11 3.36 -4.12
C MET A 181 21.50 4.61 -4.76
N GLU A 182 21.53 5.75 -4.07
CA GLU A 182 21.12 7.03 -4.63
C GLU A 182 21.97 7.42 -5.86
N GLU A 183 23.29 7.20 -5.82
CA GLU A 183 24.17 7.42 -6.97
C GLU A 183 23.85 6.54 -8.18
N VAL A 184 23.32 5.33 -7.97
CA VAL A 184 23.05 4.37 -9.05
C VAL A 184 21.67 4.55 -9.66
N ILE A 185 20.67 4.97 -8.85
CA ILE A 185 19.28 5.10 -9.28
C ILE A 185 18.98 6.54 -9.73
N GLY A 186 19.73 7.51 -9.22
CA GLY A 186 19.83 8.97 -9.53
C GLY A 186 18.76 9.60 -10.14
#